data_ba45c022545bec438623d93a586ac016
#
_entry.id   ba45c022545bec438623d93a586ac016
#
_cell.length_a   1.000
_cell.length_b   1.000
_cell.length_c   1.000
_cell.angle_alpha   90.00
_cell.angle_beta   90.00
_cell.angle_gamma   90.00
#
_symmetry.space_group_name_H-M   'P 1'
#
loop_
_entity.id
_entity.type
_entity.pdbx_description
1 polymer ?
#
loop_
_entity_poly.entity_id
_entity_poly.type
_entity_poly.pdbx_seq_one_letter_code
_entity_poly.pdbx_strand_id
1 'polypeptide(L)'
;MESKVIVITGASSGIGAALAEKLARKGHRLSLAARREKELGEVAGRCGPGHLAVVTDVTKMEDMQRLRDATLERFDRIDVWVNNAGRGISRKVLEVTDCEFDEIINVNLRSVLYGMQVIIPYFRRRGRGHLVNLSSYLSIVPQVSYRSIYSAAKSAVNSLTESLRIDLRDSHPDIAISLVLPGGVSTDFAKNALGGSPRGPWLKPQDVQEVAGLMVDLIRHPRPVLFTDPASAELARAYFVDSYGKKPAGGFDQK
;
A
#
# COMPACT_ATOMS: atom_id res chain seq x y z
N MET A 1 4.59 8.43 23.78
CA MET A 1 3.86 8.67 22.52
C MET A 1 2.43 8.22 22.73
N GLU A 2 1.44 9.01 22.35
CA GLU A 2 0.04 8.60 22.49
C GLU A 2 -0.24 7.34 21.66
N SER A 3 -0.93 6.36 22.26
CA SER A 3 -1.30 5.11 21.59
C SER A 3 -2.34 5.40 20.51
N LYS A 4 -2.09 4.99 19.28
CA LYS A 4 -3.01 5.10 18.13
C LYS A 4 -3.71 3.77 17.88
N VAL A 5 -4.91 3.84 17.31
CA VAL A 5 -5.62 2.69 16.73
C VAL A 5 -5.36 2.70 15.22
N ILE A 6 -4.77 1.61 14.71
CA ILE A 6 -4.27 1.52 13.34
C ILE A 6 -4.84 0.28 12.65
N VAL A 7 -5.51 0.49 11.54
CA VAL A 7 -5.98 -0.61 10.66
C VAL A 7 -4.92 -0.86 9.58
N ILE A 8 -4.58 -2.13 9.33
CA ILE A 8 -3.61 -2.54 8.31
C ILE A 8 -4.21 -3.65 7.46
N THR A 9 -4.46 -3.38 6.17
CA THR A 9 -4.87 -4.42 5.21
C THR A 9 -3.65 -5.16 4.65
N GLY A 10 -3.81 -6.43 4.28
CA GLY A 10 -2.70 -7.26 3.82
C GLY A 10 -1.68 -7.56 4.92
N ALA A 11 -2.13 -7.66 6.17
CA ALA A 11 -1.27 -7.79 7.34
C ALA A 11 -0.70 -9.20 7.57
N SER A 12 -1.08 -10.21 6.80
CA SER A 12 -0.65 -11.60 7.02
C SER A 12 0.78 -11.92 6.55
N SER A 13 1.47 -11.00 5.86
CA SER A 13 2.86 -11.19 5.39
C SER A 13 3.52 -9.88 4.95
N GLY A 14 4.81 -9.94 4.62
CA GLY A 14 5.56 -8.87 3.99
C GLY A 14 5.57 -7.56 4.78
N ILE A 15 5.39 -6.43 4.07
CA ILE A 15 5.43 -5.09 4.65
C ILE A 15 4.35 -4.93 5.73
N GLY A 16 3.13 -5.43 5.47
CA GLY A 16 2.01 -5.31 6.41
C GLY A 16 2.28 -6.00 7.75
N ALA A 17 2.83 -7.22 7.73
CA ALA A 17 3.21 -7.95 8.94
C ALA A 17 4.37 -7.25 9.70
N ALA A 18 5.42 -6.86 8.98
CA ALA A 18 6.57 -6.16 9.58
C ALA A 18 6.15 -4.81 10.21
N LEU A 19 5.27 -4.08 9.56
CA LEU A 19 4.68 -2.83 10.07
C LEU A 19 3.87 -3.09 11.34
N ALA A 20 3.00 -4.11 11.32
CA ALA A 20 2.18 -4.49 12.47
C ALA A 20 3.03 -4.78 13.70
N GLU A 21 4.04 -5.64 13.56
CA GLU A 21 4.94 -6.00 14.66
C GLU A 21 5.72 -4.80 15.22
N LYS A 22 6.18 -3.88 14.36
CA LYS A 22 6.86 -2.66 14.82
C LYS A 22 5.93 -1.70 15.56
N LEU A 23 4.71 -1.54 15.08
CA LEU A 23 3.71 -0.67 15.71
C LEU A 23 3.22 -1.25 17.06
N ALA A 24 3.02 -2.58 17.13
CA ALA A 24 2.67 -3.26 18.38
C ALA A 24 3.74 -3.05 19.46
N ARG A 25 5.03 -3.23 19.12
CA ARG A 25 6.16 -2.95 20.04
C ARG A 25 6.22 -1.50 20.54
N LYS A 26 5.59 -0.55 19.81
CA LYS A 26 5.48 0.87 20.21
C LYS A 26 4.20 1.17 21.01
N GLY A 27 3.41 0.17 21.37
CA GLY A 27 2.22 0.32 22.20
C GLY A 27 0.98 0.81 21.45
N HIS A 28 0.95 0.71 20.11
CA HIS A 28 -0.24 1.01 19.32
C HIS A 28 -1.22 -0.17 19.35
N ARG A 29 -2.53 0.10 19.21
CA ARG A 29 -3.58 -0.92 19.05
C ARG A 29 -3.84 -1.14 17.57
N LEU A 30 -3.92 -2.41 17.15
CA LEU A 30 -3.96 -2.76 15.74
C LEU A 30 -5.22 -3.57 15.41
N SER A 31 -5.81 -3.26 14.25
CA SER A 31 -6.73 -4.14 13.55
C SER A 31 -6.03 -4.65 12.29
N LEU A 32 -5.71 -5.93 12.28
CA LEU A 32 -4.98 -6.62 11.23
C LEU A 32 -5.98 -7.32 10.31
N ALA A 33 -5.87 -7.08 9.01
CA ALA A 33 -6.82 -7.60 8.04
C ALA A 33 -6.12 -8.34 6.90
N ALA A 34 -6.56 -9.56 6.60
CA ALA A 34 -6.12 -10.36 5.46
C ALA A 34 -7.11 -11.51 5.23
N ARG A 35 -7.01 -12.16 4.05
CA ARG A 35 -7.82 -13.35 3.70
C ARG A 35 -7.33 -14.63 4.39
N ARG A 36 -6.01 -14.75 4.61
CA ARG A 36 -5.36 -15.93 5.15
C ARG A 36 -5.44 -15.91 6.66
N GLU A 37 -6.45 -16.59 7.20
CA GLU A 37 -6.77 -16.58 8.63
C GLU A 37 -5.63 -17.09 9.50
N LYS A 38 -5.01 -18.22 9.12
CA LYS A 38 -3.91 -18.83 9.88
C LYS A 38 -2.72 -17.89 10.00
N GLU A 39 -2.20 -17.41 8.87
CA GLU A 39 -1.04 -16.50 8.84
C GLU A 39 -1.35 -15.15 9.50
N LEU A 40 -2.61 -14.68 9.39
CA LEU A 40 -3.06 -13.47 10.08
C LEU A 40 -3.03 -13.67 11.60
N GLY A 41 -3.50 -14.81 12.09
CA GLY A 41 -3.45 -15.20 13.50
C GLY A 41 -2.03 -15.32 14.03
N GLU A 42 -1.11 -15.88 13.24
CA GLU A 42 0.32 -15.96 13.58
C GLU A 42 0.95 -14.56 13.73
N VAL A 43 0.63 -13.63 12.82
CA VAL A 43 1.11 -12.23 12.92
C VAL A 43 0.51 -11.55 14.16
N ALA A 44 -0.80 -11.72 14.40
CA ALA A 44 -1.45 -11.17 15.59
C ALA A 44 -0.81 -11.71 16.87
N GLY A 45 -0.49 -13.00 16.93
CA GLY A 45 0.23 -13.63 18.03
C GLY A 45 1.62 -13.00 18.28
N ARG A 46 2.38 -12.72 17.21
CA ARG A 46 3.69 -12.04 17.33
C ARG A 46 3.57 -10.57 17.74
N CYS A 47 2.44 -9.93 17.46
CA CYS A 47 2.14 -8.58 17.95
C CYS A 47 1.85 -8.57 19.47
N GLY A 48 1.47 -9.69 20.06
CA GLY A 48 1.07 -9.80 21.46
C GLY A 48 -0.43 -9.59 21.67
N PRO A 49 -0.90 -9.52 22.92
CA PRO A 49 -2.31 -9.39 23.23
C PRO A 49 -2.87 -7.99 22.95
N GLY A 50 -4.18 -7.88 22.80
CA GLY A 50 -4.89 -6.61 22.70
C GLY A 50 -5.05 -6.07 21.27
N HIS A 51 -4.64 -6.84 20.26
CA HIS A 51 -4.87 -6.53 18.84
C HIS A 51 -6.08 -7.31 18.30
N LEU A 52 -6.67 -6.82 17.21
CA LEU A 52 -7.80 -7.44 16.54
C LEU A 52 -7.33 -8.04 15.20
N ALA A 53 -7.65 -9.29 14.94
CA ALA A 53 -7.47 -9.93 13.64
C ALA A 53 -8.84 -10.13 12.99
N VAL A 54 -9.02 -9.62 11.77
CA VAL A 54 -10.28 -9.70 11.02
C VAL A 54 -10.02 -10.33 9.66
N VAL A 55 -10.61 -11.50 9.41
CA VAL A 55 -10.56 -12.11 8.07
C VAL A 55 -11.32 -11.21 7.11
N THR A 56 -10.60 -10.70 6.09
CA THR A 56 -11.10 -9.63 5.22
C THR A 56 -10.64 -9.89 3.78
N ASP A 57 -11.58 -9.94 2.86
CA ASP A 57 -11.30 -9.83 1.43
C ASP A 57 -11.47 -8.35 1.03
N VAL A 58 -10.36 -7.68 0.79
CA VAL A 58 -10.34 -6.25 0.45
C VAL A 58 -11.03 -5.93 -0.88
N THR A 59 -11.35 -6.93 -1.69
CA THR A 59 -12.09 -6.77 -2.95
C THR A 59 -13.61 -6.70 -2.75
N LYS A 60 -14.08 -6.89 -1.50
CA LYS A 60 -15.48 -6.84 -1.11
C LYS A 60 -15.73 -5.62 -0.20
N MET A 61 -16.66 -4.75 -0.63
CA MET A 61 -17.00 -3.55 0.13
C MET A 61 -17.53 -3.89 1.53
N GLU A 62 -18.36 -4.93 1.62
CA GLU A 62 -18.97 -5.38 2.87
C GLU A 62 -17.91 -5.83 3.89
N ASP A 63 -16.85 -6.49 3.43
CA ASP A 63 -15.73 -6.90 4.26
C ASP A 63 -14.95 -5.69 4.80
N MET A 64 -14.75 -4.67 3.96
CA MET A 64 -14.09 -3.43 4.35
C MET A 64 -14.91 -2.62 5.36
N GLN A 65 -16.25 -2.61 5.20
CA GLN A 65 -17.16 -2.01 6.18
C GLN A 65 -17.11 -2.77 7.50
N ARG A 66 -17.20 -4.11 7.47
CA ARG A 66 -17.10 -4.96 8.65
C ARG A 66 -15.78 -4.76 9.40
N LEU A 67 -14.65 -4.63 8.68
CA LEU A 67 -13.33 -4.33 9.27
C LEU A 67 -13.34 -3.00 10.04
N ARG A 68 -13.89 -1.94 9.44
CA ARG A 68 -14.06 -0.64 10.10
C ARG A 68 -14.89 -0.76 11.35
N ASP A 69 -16.08 -1.39 11.24
CA ASP A 69 -17.05 -1.47 12.31
C ASP A 69 -16.54 -2.32 13.48
N ALA A 70 -15.95 -3.48 13.22
CA ALA A 70 -15.29 -4.30 14.24
C ALA A 70 -14.12 -3.56 14.94
N THR A 71 -13.39 -2.71 14.20
CA THR A 71 -12.34 -1.88 14.80
C THR A 71 -12.93 -0.83 15.74
N LEU A 72 -14.01 -0.17 15.32
CA LEU A 72 -14.69 0.84 16.13
C LEU A 72 -15.33 0.20 17.36
N GLU A 73 -15.98 -0.94 17.23
CA GLU A 73 -16.55 -1.69 18.35
C GLU A 73 -15.48 -2.08 19.39
N ARG A 74 -14.30 -2.50 18.93
CA ARG A 74 -13.22 -2.98 19.81
C ARG A 74 -12.43 -1.86 20.48
N PHE A 75 -12.25 -0.70 19.80
CA PHE A 75 -11.31 0.35 20.22
C PHE A 75 -11.91 1.75 20.29
N ASP A 76 -13.18 1.94 19.96
CA ASP A 76 -13.95 3.19 19.94
C ASP A 76 -13.45 4.24 18.95
N ARG A 77 -12.32 3.99 18.27
CA ARG A 77 -11.72 4.92 17.32
C ARG A 77 -10.83 4.25 16.28
N ILE A 78 -10.58 4.98 15.20
CA ILE A 78 -9.54 4.67 14.21
C ILE A 78 -8.74 5.96 14.00
N ASP A 79 -7.42 5.91 14.19
CA ASP A 79 -6.53 7.05 14.00
C ASP A 79 -5.81 6.98 12.65
N VAL A 80 -5.47 5.75 12.20
CA VAL A 80 -4.76 5.51 10.95
C VAL A 80 -5.38 4.33 10.21
N TRP A 81 -5.50 4.48 8.90
CA TRP A 81 -5.91 3.41 7.99
C TRP A 81 -4.85 3.19 6.93
N VAL A 82 -4.32 1.97 6.85
CA VAL A 82 -3.25 1.60 5.90
C VAL A 82 -3.79 0.63 4.85
N ASN A 83 -3.98 1.12 3.63
CA ASN A 83 -4.25 0.31 2.46
C ASN A 83 -2.93 -0.29 1.95
N ASN A 84 -2.55 -1.46 2.49
CA ASN A 84 -1.31 -2.14 2.15
C ASN A 84 -1.54 -3.42 1.31
N ALA A 85 -2.73 -4.00 1.34
CA ALA A 85 -3.02 -5.19 0.55
C ALA A 85 -2.68 -4.97 -0.95
N GLY A 86 -2.06 -5.98 -1.56
CA GLY A 86 -1.68 -5.92 -2.95
C GLY A 86 -1.24 -7.30 -3.48
N ARG A 87 -1.25 -7.44 -4.80
CA ARG A 87 -0.80 -8.63 -5.53
C ARG A 87 0.00 -8.25 -6.75
N GLY A 88 1.10 -8.98 -6.99
CA GLY A 88 1.93 -8.81 -8.17
C GLY A 88 1.42 -9.62 -9.36
N ILE A 89 1.89 -9.25 -10.55
CA ILE A 89 1.73 -10.04 -11.77
C ILE A 89 3.07 -10.09 -12.51
N SER A 90 3.33 -11.17 -13.22
CA SER A 90 4.50 -11.38 -14.06
C SER A 90 4.04 -11.75 -15.48
N ARG A 91 3.43 -10.78 -16.17
CA ARG A 91 2.95 -10.86 -17.55
C ARG A 91 3.32 -9.59 -18.31
N LYS A 92 3.74 -9.74 -19.57
CA LYS A 92 3.81 -8.60 -20.51
C LYS A 92 2.39 -8.14 -20.85
N VAL A 93 2.25 -6.91 -21.34
CA VAL A 93 0.94 -6.29 -21.60
C VAL A 93 0.03 -7.17 -22.46
N LEU A 94 0.56 -7.75 -23.54
CA LEU A 94 -0.21 -8.57 -24.48
C LEU A 94 -0.47 -10.01 -24.02
N GLU A 95 0.10 -10.41 -22.87
CA GLU A 95 -0.05 -11.75 -22.30
C GLU A 95 -1.08 -11.79 -21.17
N VAL A 96 -1.59 -10.62 -20.73
CA VAL A 96 -2.52 -10.50 -19.61
C VAL A 96 -3.89 -10.99 -20.07
N THR A 97 -4.46 -11.94 -19.32
CA THR A 97 -5.85 -12.38 -19.54
C THR A 97 -6.83 -11.46 -18.80
N ASP A 98 -8.10 -11.47 -19.20
CA ASP A 98 -9.17 -10.69 -18.55
C ASP A 98 -9.28 -11.01 -17.05
N CYS A 99 -9.21 -12.30 -16.69
CA CYS A 99 -9.23 -12.72 -15.28
C CYS A 99 -8.04 -12.18 -14.49
N GLU A 100 -6.82 -12.21 -15.05
CA GLU A 100 -5.63 -11.64 -14.40
C GLU A 100 -5.72 -10.12 -14.29
N PHE A 101 -6.26 -9.45 -15.32
CA PHE A 101 -6.52 -8.01 -15.30
C PHE A 101 -7.48 -7.66 -14.17
N ASP A 102 -8.66 -8.31 -14.12
CA ASP A 102 -9.68 -8.07 -13.11
C ASP A 102 -9.14 -8.32 -11.70
N GLU A 103 -8.39 -9.40 -11.50
CA GLU A 103 -7.80 -9.70 -10.19
C GLU A 103 -6.81 -8.63 -9.74
N ILE A 104 -5.92 -8.19 -10.62
CA ILE A 104 -4.92 -7.16 -10.28
C ILE A 104 -5.60 -5.82 -10.02
N ILE A 105 -6.57 -5.41 -10.83
CA ILE A 105 -7.32 -4.18 -10.62
C ILE A 105 -8.13 -4.25 -9.32
N ASN A 106 -8.83 -5.35 -9.06
CA ASN A 106 -9.63 -5.49 -7.85
C ASN A 106 -8.78 -5.43 -6.58
N VAL A 107 -7.63 -6.14 -6.55
CA VAL A 107 -6.79 -6.20 -5.36
C VAL A 107 -5.94 -4.94 -5.17
N ASN A 108 -5.41 -4.30 -6.24
CA ASN A 108 -4.44 -3.20 -6.11
C ASN A 108 -5.06 -1.80 -6.24
N LEU A 109 -6.23 -1.67 -6.89
CA LEU A 109 -6.87 -0.38 -7.12
C LEU A 109 -8.24 -0.28 -6.43
N ARG A 110 -9.18 -1.19 -6.74
CA ARG A 110 -10.52 -1.16 -6.17
C ARG A 110 -10.51 -1.27 -4.64
N SER A 111 -9.66 -2.13 -4.09
CA SER A 111 -9.50 -2.26 -2.63
C SER A 111 -9.07 -0.96 -1.96
N VAL A 112 -8.18 -0.19 -2.60
CA VAL A 112 -7.74 1.11 -2.09
C VAL A 112 -8.88 2.12 -2.13
N LEU A 113 -9.65 2.15 -3.23
CA LEU A 113 -10.85 2.97 -3.34
C LEU A 113 -11.88 2.62 -2.24
N TYR A 114 -12.12 1.33 -2.00
CA TYR A 114 -13.00 0.88 -0.91
C TYR A 114 -12.48 1.33 0.47
N GLY A 115 -11.17 1.19 0.72
CA GLY A 115 -10.55 1.71 1.94
C GLY A 115 -10.77 3.21 2.13
N MET A 116 -10.61 4.02 1.06
CA MET A 116 -10.94 5.46 1.08
C MET A 116 -12.41 5.69 1.41
N GLN A 117 -13.32 5.00 0.71
CA GLN A 117 -14.77 5.18 0.86
C GLN A 117 -15.29 4.80 2.25
N VAL A 118 -14.70 3.81 2.90
CA VAL A 118 -15.15 3.40 4.25
C VAL A 118 -14.56 4.26 5.35
N ILE A 119 -13.34 4.82 5.19
CA ILE A 119 -12.68 5.51 6.30
C ILE A 119 -12.81 7.04 6.22
N ILE A 120 -12.81 7.64 5.03
CA ILE A 120 -12.85 9.10 4.90
C ILE A 120 -14.13 9.72 5.50
N PRO A 121 -15.35 9.16 5.31
CA PRO A 121 -16.53 9.69 5.98
C PRO A 121 -16.40 9.67 7.52
N TYR A 122 -15.74 8.67 8.08
CA TYR A 122 -15.45 8.61 9.51
C TYR A 122 -14.44 9.69 9.94
N PHE A 123 -13.32 9.85 9.22
CA PHE A 123 -12.33 10.88 9.51
C PHE A 123 -12.91 12.30 9.38
N ARG A 124 -13.78 12.54 8.40
CA ARG A 124 -14.50 13.83 8.23
C ARG A 124 -15.36 14.15 9.45
N ARG A 125 -16.17 13.21 9.94
CA ARG A 125 -16.99 13.39 11.16
C ARG A 125 -16.14 13.63 12.40
N ARG A 126 -14.96 12.99 12.46
CA ARG A 126 -14.03 13.12 13.58
C ARG A 126 -13.16 14.39 13.49
N GLY A 127 -13.08 15.02 12.33
CA GLY A 127 -12.24 16.18 12.05
C GLY A 127 -10.76 15.86 11.87
N ARG A 128 -10.31 14.58 12.03
CA ARG A 128 -8.91 14.17 11.93
C ARG A 128 -8.75 12.70 11.60
N GLY A 129 -7.61 12.35 11.01
CA GLY A 129 -7.23 10.97 10.70
C GLY A 129 -6.01 10.91 9.80
N HIS A 130 -5.48 9.73 9.57
CA HIS A 130 -4.36 9.53 8.64
C HIS A 130 -4.63 8.33 7.74
N LEU A 131 -4.82 8.58 6.44
CA LEU A 131 -4.89 7.55 5.42
C LEU A 131 -3.52 7.34 4.80
N VAL A 132 -3.07 6.09 4.74
CA VAL A 132 -1.80 5.69 4.11
C VAL A 132 -2.10 4.70 2.99
N ASN A 133 -1.76 5.04 1.76
CA ASN A 133 -1.91 4.16 0.60
C ASN A 133 -0.56 3.63 0.13
N LEU A 134 -0.41 2.31 0.08
CA LEU A 134 0.76 1.67 -0.50
C LEU A 134 0.62 1.59 -2.02
N SER A 135 1.47 2.34 -2.70
CA SER A 135 1.68 2.26 -4.14
C SER A 135 2.96 1.48 -4.47
N SER A 136 3.76 1.94 -5.39
CA SER A 136 5.04 1.37 -5.79
C SER A 136 5.86 2.43 -6.52
N TYR A 137 7.19 2.32 -6.47
CA TYR A 137 8.07 3.05 -7.37
C TYR A 137 7.70 2.82 -8.86
N LEU A 138 7.28 1.60 -9.22
CA LEU A 138 6.85 1.26 -10.58
C LEU A 138 5.58 1.99 -11.05
N SER A 139 4.87 2.66 -10.16
CA SER A 139 3.74 3.53 -10.50
C SER A 139 4.17 4.84 -11.16
N ILE A 140 5.45 5.21 -11.02
CA ILE A 140 6.04 6.42 -11.60
C ILE A 140 6.97 6.04 -12.75
N VAL A 141 7.84 5.02 -12.54
CA VAL A 141 8.80 4.56 -13.54
C VAL A 141 8.49 3.10 -13.92
N PRO A 142 7.66 2.86 -14.94
CA PRO A 142 7.20 1.53 -15.32
C PRO A 142 8.26 0.76 -16.16
N GLN A 143 9.50 0.69 -15.64
CA GLN A 143 10.64 0.11 -16.35
C GLN A 143 10.69 -1.43 -16.37
N VAL A 144 9.71 -2.11 -15.77
CA VAL A 144 9.64 -3.57 -15.68
C VAL A 144 8.47 -4.08 -16.49
N SER A 145 8.72 -4.49 -17.73
CA SER A 145 7.69 -4.82 -18.74
C SER A 145 6.66 -5.87 -18.29
N TYR A 146 7.08 -6.86 -17.51
CA TYR A 146 6.17 -7.92 -17.01
C TYR A 146 5.40 -7.51 -15.72
N ARG A 147 5.58 -6.29 -15.23
CA ARG A 147 4.76 -5.69 -14.15
C ARG A 147 3.67 -4.76 -14.72
N SER A 148 3.26 -4.95 -15.95
CA SER A 148 2.44 -4.07 -16.77
C SER A 148 1.18 -3.55 -16.06
N ILE A 149 0.19 -4.42 -15.80
CA ILE A 149 -1.09 -4.04 -15.17
C ILE A 149 -0.91 -3.66 -13.70
N TYR A 150 0.07 -4.27 -13.01
CA TYR A 150 0.40 -3.84 -11.65
C TYR A 150 0.86 -2.38 -11.60
N SER A 151 1.78 -1.98 -12.49
CA SER A 151 2.25 -0.60 -12.59
C SER A 151 1.10 0.36 -12.91
N ALA A 152 0.23 0.00 -13.85
CA ALA A 152 -0.95 0.77 -14.21
C ALA A 152 -1.92 0.94 -13.02
N ALA A 153 -2.22 -0.13 -12.30
CA ALA A 153 -3.07 -0.09 -11.10
C ALA A 153 -2.48 0.82 -10.01
N LYS A 154 -1.15 0.74 -9.78
CA LYS A 154 -0.47 1.58 -8.79
C LYS A 154 -0.35 3.04 -9.24
N SER A 155 -0.25 3.33 -10.55
CA SER A 155 -0.35 4.70 -11.08
C SER A 155 -1.74 5.29 -10.84
N ALA A 156 -2.79 4.50 -11.03
CA ALA A 156 -4.15 4.90 -10.71
C ALA A 156 -4.34 5.18 -9.20
N VAL A 157 -3.71 4.40 -8.31
CA VAL A 157 -3.70 4.67 -6.86
C VAL A 157 -3.05 6.03 -6.56
N ASN A 158 -1.96 6.40 -7.24
CA ASN A 158 -1.33 7.72 -7.08
C ASN A 158 -2.32 8.83 -7.44
N SER A 159 -2.98 8.71 -8.60
CA SER A 159 -3.95 9.70 -9.07
C SER A 159 -5.14 9.84 -8.10
N LEU A 160 -5.76 8.72 -7.66
CA LEU A 160 -6.85 8.76 -6.68
C LEU A 160 -6.41 9.36 -5.35
N THR A 161 -5.19 9.06 -4.89
CA THR A 161 -4.66 9.59 -3.63
C THR A 161 -4.48 11.11 -3.70
N GLU A 162 -3.97 11.63 -4.82
CA GLU A 162 -3.80 13.06 -5.03
C GLU A 162 -5.15 13.78 -5.17
N SER A 163 -6.09 13.22 -5.95
CA SER A 163 -7.44 13.77 -6.08
C SER A 163 -8.11 13.91 -4.71
N LEU A 164 -8.05 12.86 -3.88
CA LEU A 164 -8.62 12.90 -2.53
C LEU A 164 -7.93 13.95 -1.65
N ARG A 165 -6.61 14.12 -1.78
CA ARG A 165 -5.86 15.15 -1.04
C ARG A 165 -6.32 16.56 -1.41
N ILE A 166 -6.56 16.80 -2.71
CA ILE A 166 -7.10 18.08 -3.22
C ILE A 166 -8.51 18.31 -2.67
N ASP A 167 -9.38 17.31 -2.71
CA ASP A 167 -10.77 17.40 -2.23
C ASP A 167 -10.88 17.78 -0.74
N LEU A 168 -9.91 17.35 0.07
CA LEU A 168 -9.96 17.54 1.53
C LEU A 168 -9.12 18.73 2.02
N ARG A 169 -8.25 19.30 1.19
CA ARG A 169 -7.25 20.29 1.58
C ARG A 169 -7.83 21.45 2.39
N ASP A 170 -8.89 22.05 1.88
CA ASP A 170 -9.46 23.27 2.46
C ASP A 170 -10.55 22.97 3.49
N SER A 171 -11.27 21.84 3.32
CA SER A 171 -12.40 21.49 4.17
C SER A 171 -12.01 20.68 5.42
N HIS A 172 -10.95 19.87 5.33
CA HIS A 172 -10.52 18.96 6.39
C HIS A 172 -8.99 18.86 6.45
N PRO A 173 -8.25 19.95 6.75
CA PRO A 173 -6.78 20.01 6.70
C PRO A 173 -6.10 19.06 7.70
N ASP A 174 -6.78 18.66 8.76
CA ASP A 174 -6.26 17.74 9.79
C ASP A 174 -6.42 16.25 9.40
N ILE A 175 -6.95 15.95 8.21
CA ILE A 175 -6.93 14.61 7.65
C ILE A 175 -5.68 14.47 6.77
N ALA A 176 -4.67 13.79 7.32
CA ALA A 176 -3.44 13.50 6.59
C ALA A 176 -3.66 12.38 5.56
N ILE A 177 -3.09 12.54 4.36
CA ILE A 177 -3.13 11.53 3.30
C ILE A 177 -1.72 11.33 2.79
N SER A 178 -1.21 10.11 2.94
CA SER A 178 0.15 9.74 2.54
C SER A 178 0.15 8.64 1.48
N LEU A 179 1.03 8.81 0.51
CA LEU A 179 1.36 7.81 -0.51
C LEU A 179 2.74 7.23 -0.21
N VAL A 180 2.84 5.91 -0.13
CA VAL A 180 4.11 5.21 0.06
C VAL A 180 4.51 4.52 -1.24
N LEU A 181 5.74 4.75 -1.68
CA LEU A 181 6.31 4.27 -2.94
C LEU A 181 7.52 3.36 -2.65
N PRO A 182 7.29 2.09 -2.30
CA PRO A 182 8.39 1.15 -2.11
C PRO A 182 9.06 0.84 -3.44
N GLY A 183 10.39 0.64 -3.39
CA GLY A 183 11.15 -0.05 -4.43
C GLY A 183 10.95 -1.55 -4.40
N GLY A 184 11.95 -2.33 -4.81
CA GLY A 184 11.98 -3.77 -4.58
C GLY A 184 12.18 -4.05 -3.09
N VAL A 185 11.31 -4.86 -2.48
CA VAL A 185 11.38 -5.23 -1.06
C VAL A 185 11.49 -6.74 -0.91
N SER A 186 12.37 -7.21 -0.03
CA SER A 186 12.59 -8.64 0.24
C SER A 186 11.38 -9.24 0.97
N THR A 187 10.42 -9.74 0.20
CA THR A 187 9.19 -10.37 0.66
C THR A 187 8.76 -11.48 -0.30
N ASP A 188 7.79 -12.28 0.09
CA ASP A 188 7.20 -13.29 -0.81
C ASP A 188 6.26 -12.71 -1.88
N PHE A 189 6.18 -11.38 -2.00
CA PHE A 189 5.30 -10.71 -2.97
C PHE A 189 5.57 -11.17 -4.41
N ALA A 190 6.83 -11.29 -4.80
CA ALA A 190 7.21 -11.74 -6.13
C ALA A 190 6.91 -13.22 -6.35
N LYS A 191 7.10 -14.08 -5.33
CA LYS A 191 6.78 -15.51 -5.39
C LYS A 191 5.27 -15.75 -5.55
N ASN A 192 4.46 -14.89 -4.91
CA ASN A 192 3.00 -14.99 -4.92
C ASN A 192 2.36 -14.21 -6.09
N ALA A 193 3.15 -13.67 -7.03
CA ALA A 193 2.64 -12.97 -8.19
C ALA A 193 1.95 -13.92 -9.17
N LEU A 194 0.90 -13.45 -9.84
CA LEU A 194 0.32 -14.16 -10.99
C LEU A 194 1.40 -14.35 -12.05
N GLY A 195 1.49 -15.54 -12.61
CA GLY A 195 2.55 -15.89 -13.56
C GLY A 195 3.92 -16.17 -12.94
N GLY A 196 4.00 -16.27 -11.62
CA GLY A 196 5.19 -16.68 -10.89
C GLY A 196 6.24 -15.58 -10.70
N SER A 197 7.42 -15.98 -10.24
CA SER A 197 8.57 -15.09 -10.04
C SER A 197 9.41 -15.06 -11.33
N PRO A 198 9.56 -13.89 -11.98
CA PRO A 198 10.39 -13.81 -13.15
C PRO A 198 11.87 -14.01 -12.79
N ARG A 199 12.61 -14.66 -13.68
CA ARG A 199 14.06 -14.83 -13.55
C ARG A 199 14.75 -13.58 -14.13
N GLY A 200 15.59 -12.89 -13.38
CA GLY A 200 16.37 -11.76 -13.86
C GLY A 200 17.28 -11.18 -12.79
N PRO A 201 18.30 -10.40 -13.18
CA PRO A 201 19.15 -9.69 -12.23
C PRO A 201 18.32 -8.57 -11.59
N TRP A 202 17.98 -8.75 -10.33
CA TRP A 202 17.27 -7.76 -9.55
C TRP A 202 18.25 -6.79 -8.90
N LEU A 203 17.87 -5.51 -8.84
CA LEU A 203 18.46 -4.59 -7.88
C LEU A 203 18.32 -5.21 -6.47
N LYS A 204 19.34 -5.03 -5.64
CA LYS A 204 19.31 -5.53 -4.25
C LYS A 204 18.03 -5.05 -3.58
N PRO A 205 17.12 -5.94 -3.16
CA PRO A 205 15.88 -5.53 -2.56
C PRO A 205 16.15 -4.91 -1.18
N GLN A 206 15.32 -3.93 -0.81
CA GLN A 206 15.32 -3.34 0.54
C GLN A 206 14.92 -4.39 1.59
N ASP A 207 15.47 -4.27 2.78
CA ASP A 207 15.00 -5.03 3.94
C ASP A 207 13.56 -4.59 4.30
N VAL A 208 12.67 -5.56 4.47
CA VAL A 208 11.29 -5.31 4.85
C VAL A 208 11.17 -4.59 6.20
N GLN A 209 12.12 -4.81 7.11
CA GLN A 209 12.17 -4.15 8.42
C GLN A 209 12.55 -2.68 8.30
N GLU A 210 13.42 -2.32 7.36
CA GLU A 210 13.75 -0.92 7.08
C GLU A 210 12.53 -0.18 6.52
N VAL A 211 11.87 -0.77 5.51
CA VAL A 211 10.64 -0.20 4.92
C VAL A 211 9.55 0.00 5.98
N ALA A 212 9.32 -1.00 6.82
CA ALA A 212 8.37 -0.90 7.93
C ALA A 212 8.78 0.21 8.94
N GLY A 213 10.06 0.38 9.20
CA GLY A 213 10.59 1.47 10.03
C GLY A 213 10.26 2.85 9.48
N LEU A 214 10.46 3.07 8.18
CA LEU A 214 10.12 4.31 7.49
C LEU A 214 8.60 4.59 7.52
N MET A 215 7.77 3.54 7.41
CA MET A 215 6.32 3.69 7.52
C MET A 215 5.87 4.02 8.95
N VAL A 216 6.53 3.48 9.98
CA VAL A 216 6.29 3.88 11.38
C VAL A 216 6.60 5.37 11.57
N ASP A 217 7.70 5.86 11.00
CA ASP A 217 8.04 7.28 11.03
C ASP A 217 7.01 8.13 10.28
N LEU A 218 6.54 7.69 9.10
CA LEU A 218 5.47 8.35 8.35
C LEU A 218 4.16 8.45 9.14
N ILE A 219 3.80 7.42 9.89
CA ILE A 219 2.59 7.42 10.73
C ILE A 219 2.74 8.40 11.90
N ARG A 220 3.96 8.60 12.38
CA ARG A 220 4.29 9.57 13.43
C ARG A 220 4.35 11.01 12.91
N HIS A 221 4.99 11.19 11.76
CA HIS A 221 5.20 12.47 11.09
C HIS A 221 4.63 12.41 9.67
N PRO A 222 3.31 12.63 9.51
CA PRO A 222 2.65 12.53 8.22
C PRO A 222 3.27 13.47 7.18
N ARG A 223 3.53 12.94 5.99
CA ARG A 223 3.96 13.68 4.81
C ARG A 223 3.26 13.16 3.55
N PRO A 224 3.08 13.97 2.52
CA PRO A 224 2.30 13.59 1.35
C PRO A 224 2.83 12.36 0.62
N VAL A 225 4.15 12.24 0.47
CA VAL A 225 4.80 11.15 -0.27
C VAL A 225 6.02 10.64 0.48
N LEU A 226 6.15 9.32 0.53
CA LEU A 226 7.33 8.61 1.03
C LEU A 226 7.87 7.67 -0.04
N PHE A 227 9.04 7.97 -0.60
CA PHE A 227 9.87 6.97 -1.26
C PHE A 227 10.65 6.21 -0.19
N THR A 228 10.55 4.88 -0.17
CA THR A 228 11.27 4.09 0.83
C THR A 228 12.75 3.89 0.47
N ASP A 229 13.10 4.08 -0.80
CA ASP A 229 14.45 4.04 -1.33
C ASP A 229 14.82 5.39 -1.94
N PRO A 230 15.86 6.09 -1.42
CA PRO A 230 16.30 7.38 -1.96
C PRO A 230 16.69 7.34 -3.44
N ALA A 231 17.33 6.25 -3.89
CA ALA A 231 17.70 6.10 -5.30
C ALA A 231 16.46 6.03 -6.21
N SER A 232 15.37 5.43 -5.74
CA SER A 232 14.09 5.42 -6.47
C SER A 232 13.50 6.82 -6.63
N ALA A 233 13.70 7.72 -5.67
CA ALA A 233 13.23 9.11 -5.77
C ALA A 233 14.00 9.89 -6.83
N GLU A 234 15.32 9.68 -6.89
CA GLU A 234 16.19 10.32 -7.92
C GLU A 234 15.86 9.81 -9.32
N LEU A 235 15.71 8.49 -9.48
CA LEU A 235 15.32 7.90 -10.76
C LEU A 235 13.94 8.39 -11.22
N ALA A 236 12.98 8.58 -10.30
CA ALA A 236 11.67 9.12 -10.64
C ALA A 236 11.78 10.56 -11.17
N ARG A 237 12.62 11.40 -10.56
CA ARG A 237 12.87 12.76 -11.05
C ARG A 237 13.55 12.75 -12.43
N ALA A 238 14.56 11.93 -12.61
CA ALA A 238 15.27 11.78 -13.89
C ALA A 238 14.33 11.29 -14.99
N TYR A 239 13.47 10.32 -14.71
CA TYR A 239 12.48 9.78 -15.65
C TYR A 239 11.59 10.88 -16.25
N PHE A 240 11.07 11.78 -15.42
CA PHE A 240 10.24 12.89 -15.91
C PHE A 240 11.06 13.90 -16.73
N VAL A 241 12.27 14.24 -16.28
CA VAL A 241 13.15 15.17 -17.01
C VAL A 241 13.54 14.61 -18.37
N ASP A 242 13.96 13.34 -18.42
CA ASP A 242 14.43 12.70 -19.65
C ASP A 242 13.29 12.37 -20.61
N SER A 243 12.12 11.95 -20.08
CA SER A 243 10.98 11.56 -20.92
C SER A 243 10.17 12.75 -21.44
N TYR A 244 10.17 13.88 -20.75
CA TYR A 244 9.34 15.05 -21.09
C TYR A 244 10.15 16.33 -21.32
N GLY A 245 11.42 16.42 -20.94
CA GLY A 245 12.26 17.60 -21.03
C GLY A 245 13.41 17.52 -22.02
N LYS A 246 13.89 16.33 -22.37
CA LYS A 246 14.91 16.08 -23.39
C LYS A 246 14.50 14.86 -24.22
N LYS A 247 14.95 14.77 -25.48
CA LYS A 247 14.84 13.52 -26.25
C LYS A 247 15.38 12.38 -25.41
N PRO A 248 14.62 11.25 -25.23
CA PRO A 248 15.11 10.12 -24.44
C PRO A 248 16.46 9.70 -24.95
N ALA A 249 17.47 9.70 -24.08
CA ALA A 249 18.76 9.11 -24.37
C ALA A 249 18.57 7.58 -24.40
N GLY A 250 18.51 7.01 -25.60
CA GLY A 250 18.22 5.61 -25.83
C GLY A 250 16.80 5.44 -26.35
N GLY A 251 16.68 5.48 -27.70
CA GLY A 251 15.44 5.26 -28.37
C GLY A 251 14.81 3.95 -27.98
N PHE A 252 13.49 3.91 -27.95
CA PHE A 252 12.75 2.69 -28.18
C PHE A 252 13.26 2.16 -29.53
N ASP A 253 14.19 1.21 -29.49
CA ASP A 253 14.59 0.49 -30.68
C ASP A 253 13.35 -0.23 -31.20
N GLN A 254 12.76 0.35 -32.25
CA GLN A 254 11.85 -0.38 -33.12
C GLN A 254 12.72 -1.43 -33.85
N LYS A 255 12.76 -2.63 -33.35
CA LYS A 255 13.02 -3.86 -34.11
C LYS A 255 12.08 -4.94 -33.64
#